data_34813b9fc53bff3368dbd188e032238c
#
_entry.id   34813b9fc53bff3368dbd188e032238c
#
_cell.length_a   1.000
_cell.length_b   1.000
_cell.length_c   1.000
_cell.angle_alpha   90.00
_cell.angle_beta   90.00
_cell.angle_gamma   90.00
#
_symmetry.space_group_name_H-M   'P 1'
#
loop_
_entity.id
_entity.type
_entity.pdbx_description
1 polymer ?
#
loop_
_entity_poly.entity_id
_entity_poly.type
_entity_poly.pdbx_seq_one_letter_code
_entity_poly.pdbx_strand_id
1 'polypeptide(L)'
;ITILLTSSLFGQDFIAAFDVKQIMLYPKEEAKLTRRLTTKLIYLDKYQVVEKNNKPKILKEQSSNRYLDINEFTYAGHRKYTINGGTPLRKTDIDFKSGITTLSILAIGQHMMNKYVLEPSWWYGVDVPFHFQEDSNYSLYADLFGHAYSNYYLSTIISDGFMYAGINWRDARLLGSLTSFLIFIQLEYKDGKAPNYGFSKMDIVANTIGILYFWGQNNSPFLQNFTPKIMYHYSKIFTHSQAYPAALAENYNEITYFLSVNIKNLLPNQYKKYWINGLEIAIGYGVRGYTLNKNDLHVGNNIPIHRRYYLGLDLNVLSILPEANNSWWWLVQTINHIKIPLPTIESSGQNKKAFLA
;
A
#
# COMPACT_ATOMS: atom_id res chain seq x y z
N ILE A 1 -23.10 2.60 -9.27
CA ILE A 1 -22.25 1.40 -9.14
C ILE A 1 -21.60 1.36 -7.77
N THR A 2 -21.06 2.48 -7.25
CA THR A 2 -20.51 2.59 -5.90
C THR A 2 -21.56 2.30 -4.82
N ILE A 3 -22.81 2.72 -5.04
CA ILE A 3 -23.96 2.50 -4.13
C ILE A 3 -24.32 1.00 -4.01
N LEU A 4 -24.19 0.23 -5.08
CA LEU A 4 -24.45 -1.21 -5.05
C LEU A 4 -23.38 -2.02 -4.30
N LEU A 5 -22.13 -1.56 -4.32
CA LEU A 5 -21.05 -2.17 -3.54
C LEU A 5 -21.19 -1.88 -2.04
N THR A 6 -21.63 -0.67 -1.68
CA THR A 6 -21.83 -0.31 -0.27
C THR A 6 -23.02 -1.03 0.35
N SER A 7 -24.10 -1.29 -0.40
CA SER A 7 -25.28 -2.00 0.11
C SER A 7 -25.04 -3.49 0.38
N SER A 8 -24.06 -4.12 -0.25
CA SER A 8 -23.65 -5.50 0.03
C SER A 8 -22.58 -5.62 1.11
N LEU A 9 -21.84 -4.54 1.35
CA LEU A 9 -20.73 -4.49 2.33
C LEU A 9 -21.20 -3.93 3.69
N PHE A 10 -22.16 -3.04 3.67
CA PHE A 10 -22.71 -2.39 4.86
C PHE A 10 -24.21 -2.65 4.89
N GLY A 11 -24.74 -3.16 6.01
CA GLY A 11 -26.18 -3.30 6.20
C GLY A 11 -26.92 -1.99 5.92
N GLN A 12 -28.21 -2.06 5.62
CA GLN A 12 -29.02 -0.92 5.16
C GLN A 12 -28.96 0.34 6.04
N ASP A 13 -28.57 0.21 7.31
CA ASP A 13 -28.54 1.30 8.28
C ASP A 13 -27.37 2.29 8.10
N PHE A 14 -26.30 1.91 7.34
CA PHE A 14 -25.13 2.76 7.13
C PHE A 14 -25.28 3.76 5.97
N ILE A 15 -26.22 3.52 5.06
CA ILE A 15 -26.42 4.34 3.86
C ILE A 15 -27.05 5.71 4.16
N ALA A 16 -27.73 5.86 5.29
CA ALA A 16 -28.42 7.09 5.66
C ALA A 16 -27.51 8.26 6.07
N ALA A 17 -26.20 8.03 6.29
CA ALA A 17 -25.29 9.01 6.85
C ALA A 17 -24.43 9.80 5.83
N PHE A 18 -24.42 9.40 4.55
CA PHE A 18 -23.58 10.05 3.54
C PHE A 18 -24.36 10.48 2.29
N ASP A 19 -24.65 11.79 2.19
CA ASP A 19 -25.18 12.37 0.96
C ASP A 19 -24.05 12.65 -0.04
N VAL A 20 -23.89 11.73 -1.01
CA VAL A 20 -22.83 11.75 -2.03
C VAL A 20 -22.91 12.96 -2.97
N LYS A 21 -24.00 13.71 -2.97
CA LYS A 21 -24.16 14.90 -3.84
C LYS A 21 -23.25 16.08 -3.44
N GLN A 22 -22.81 16.16 -2.19
CA GLN A 22 -21.95 17.28 -1.75
C GLN A 22 -20.47 17.11 -2.11
N ILE A 23 -20.03 15.92 -2.49
CA ILE A 23 -18.59 15.64 -2.79
C ILE A 23 -18.20 16.06 -4.21
N MET A 24 -19.17 16.36 -5.10
CA MET A 24 -18.89 16.66 -6.52
C MET A 24 -18.78 18.17 -6.87
N LEU A 25 -18.79 19.06 -5.90
CA LEU A 25 -18.68 20.50 -6.14
C LEU A 25 -17.32 21.05 -5.74
N TYR A 26 -16.31 20.88 -6.61
CA TYR A 26 -15.06 21.62 -6.49
C TYR A 26 -15.09 22.94 -7.28
N PRO A 27 -14.68 24.07 -6.69
CA PRO A 27 -14.67 25.37 -7.35
C PRO A 27 -13.57 25.46 -8.40
N LYS A 28 -13.87 26.18 -9.49
CA LYS A 28 -12.99 26.50 -10.63
C LYS A 28 -11.68 27.23 -10.29
N GLU A 29 -11.47 27.63 -9.05
CA GLU A 29 -10.33 28.43 -8.61
C GLU A 29 -9.04 27.65 -8.41
N GLU A 30 -9.10 26.38 -7.94
CA GLU A 30 -7.89 25.57 -7.77
C GLU A 30 -7.22 25.18 -9.10
N ALA A 31 -7.99 25.03 -10.16
CA ALA A 31 -7.46 24.76 -11.49
C ALA A 31 -6.55 25.90 -12.01
N LYS A 32 -6.74 27.12 -11.54
CA LYS A 32 -5.93 28.30 -11.92
C LYS A 32 -4.58 28.34 -11.21
N LEU A 33 -4.53 27.90 -9.96
CA LEU A 33 -3.29 27.87 -9.17
C LEU A 33 -2.36 26.75 -9.64
N THR A 34 -2.92 25.55 -9.88
CA THR A 34 -2.18 24.39 -10.41
C THR A 34 -1.61 24.69 -11.80
N ARG A 35 -2.37 25.38 -12.65
CA ARG A 35 -1.92 25.79 -13.99
C ARG A 35 -0.76 26.78 -13.96
N ARG A 36 -0.70 27.71 -12.98
CA ARG A 36 0.40 28.65 -12.82
C ARG A 36 1.69 28.03 -12.32
N LEU A 37 1.60 27.02 -11.44
CA LEU A 37 2.76 26.31 -10.93
C LEU A 37 3.37 25.37 -11.98
N THR A 38 2.55 24.68 -12.76
CA THR A 38 3.01 23.79 -13.84
C THR A 38 3.70 24.56 -14.96
N THR A 39 3.19 25.75 -15.32
CA THR A 39 3.79 26.58 -16.38
C THR A 39 5.16 27.12 -15.97
N LYS A 40 5.40 27.36 -14.67
CA LYS A 40 6.69 27.85 -14.17
C LYS A 40 7.79 26.78 -14.10
N LEU A 41 7.40 25.51 -13.93
CA LEU A 41 8.31 24.37 -13.95
C LEU A 41 8.74 23.97 -15.36
N ILE A 42 7.89 24.14 -16.36
CA ILE A 42 8.20 23.86 -17.77
C ILE A 42 9.21 24.86 -18.35
N TYR A 43 9.33 26.07 -17.78
CA TYR A 43 10.27 27.11 -18.26
C TYR A 43 11.74 26.88 -17.83
N LEU A 44 12.00 25.95 -16.89
CA LEU A 44 13.36 25.67 -16.39
C LEU A 44 14.06 24.52 -17.13
N ASP A 45 13.35 23.77 -17.96
CA ASP A 45 13.89 22.57 -18.63
C ASP A 45 14.31 22.82 -20.11
N LYS A 46 14.36 24.06 -20.54
CA LYS A 46 14.58 24.42 -21.95
C LYS A 46 16.04 24.72 -22.35
N TYR A 47 17.00 24.26 -21.52
CA TYR A 47 18.42 24.35 -21.87
C TYR A 47 19.07 22.93 -21.77
N GLN A 48 18.78 22.08 -22.76
CA GLN A 48 19.66 20.97 -23.07
C GLN A 48 19.98 20.96 -24.57
N VAL A 49 21.24 20.81 -24.80
CA VAL A 49 22.02 20.91 -26.02
C VAL A 49 21.44 20.09 -27.17
N VAL A 50 21.31 20.74 -28.32
CA VAL A 50 20.99 20.12 -29.62
C VAL A 50 22.21 19.36 -30.15
N GLU A 51 22.13 18.04 -30.20
CA GLU A 51 22.95 17.24 -31.11
C GLU A 51 22.17 16.92 -32.39
N LYS A 52 22.78 17.29 -33.50
CA LYS A 52 22.26 17.17 -34.86
C LYS A 52 22.31 15.73 -35.38
N ASN A 53 21.28 15.41 -36.14
CA ASN A 53 21.18 14.31 -37.14
C ASN A 53 20.69 12.96 -36.63
N ASN A 54 19.35 12.80 -36.59
CA ASN A 54 18.68 11.71 -37.34
C ASN A 54 17.16 12.01 -37.30
N LYS A 55 16.56 12.08 -38.51
CA LYS A 55 15.10 12.30 -38.64
C LYS A 55 14.34 11.19 -37.94
N PRO A 56 13.56 11.48 -36.89
CA PRO A 56 12.65 10.49 -36.36
C PRO A 56 11.51 10.28 -37.37
N LYS A 57 11.32 9.05 -37.75
CA LYS A 57 10.15 8.56 -38.48
C LYS A 57 8.91 8.98 -37.70
N ILE A 58 8.05 9.79 -38.33
CA ILE A 58 6.75 10.18 -37.78
C ILE A 58 5.90 8.91 -37.64
N LEU A 59 5.98 8.26 -36.49
CA LEU A 59 5.10 7.16 -36.10
C LEU A 59 3.99 7.74 -35.23
N LYS A 60 2.85 7.98 -35.87
CA LYS A 60 1.50 8.13 -35.29
C LYS A 60 1.36 9.03 -34.06
N GLU A 61 1.31 10.31 -34.28
CA GLU A 61 0.91 11.35 -33.31
C GLU A 61 -0.53 11.19 -32.75
N GLN A 62 -1.31 10.23 -33.22
CA GLN A 62 -2.70 10.04 -32.79
C GLN A 62 -2.87 9.19 -31.52
N SER A 63 -1.86 8.45 -31.05
CA SER A 63 -1.97 7.63 -29.84
C SER A 63 -1.52 8.36 -28.55
N SER A 64 -0.74 9.43 -28.65
CA SER A 64 -0.15 10.14 -27.50
C SER A 64 -1.16 10.89 -26.62
N ASN A 65 -2.37 11.14 -27.13
CA ASN A 65 -3.35 11.95 -26.40
C ASN A 65 -4.34 11.13 -25.53
N ARG A 66 -4.39 9.80 -25.68
CA ARG A 66 -5.30 8.92 -24.92
C ARG A 66 -4.66 8.46 -23.59
N TYR A 67 -3.37 8.21 -23.60
CA TYR A 67 -2.63 7.68 -22.46
C TYR A 67 -1.70 8.73 -21.86
N LEU A 68 -1.35 8.57 -20.59
CA LEU A 68 -0.32 9.35 -19.94
C LEU A 68 1.06 8.94 -20.46
N ASP A 69 1.99 9.90 -20.56
CA ASP A 69 3.40 9.59 -20.73
C ASP A 69 3.95 8.93 -19.45
N ILE A 70 4.96 8.06 -19.60
CA ILE A 70 5.55 7.34 -18.46
C ILE A 70 6.11 8.30 -17.40
N ASN A 71 6.58 9.47 -17.81
CA ASN A 71 7.12 10.48 -16.90
C ASN A 71 6.03 11.24 -16.12
N GLU A 72 4.78 11.25 -16.63
CA GLU A 72 3.64 11.86 -15.97
C GLU A 72 3.02 10.97 -14.92
N PHE A 73 3.33 9.69 -14.94
CA PHE A 73 2.59 8.68 -14.21
C PHE A 73 3.46 7.82 -13.28
N THR A 74 4.76 7.95 -13.28
CA THR A 74 5.61 7.22 -12.33
C THR A 74 5.22 7.57 -10.89
N TYR A 75 4.94 6.57 -10.07
CA TYR A 75 4.45 6.72 -8.70
C TYR A 75 4.79 5.52 -7.81
N ALA A 76 4.35 5.59 -6.57
CA ALA A 76 4.45 4.60 -5.50
C ALA A 76 5.44 3.45 -5.76
N GLY A 77 6.59 3.44 -5.08
CA GLY A 77 7.59 2.39 -5.23
C GLY A 77 8.14 2.23 -6.65
N HIS A 78 8.20 3.32 -7.41
CA HIS A 78 8.64 3.34 -8.82
C HIS A 78 7.77 2.51 -9.77
N ARG A 79 6.48 2.33 -9.47
CA ARG A 79 5.53 1.70 -10.38
C ARG A 79 5.39 2.52 -11.65
N LYS A 80 5.45 1.86 -12.79
CA LYS A 80 5.41 2.51 -14.11
C LYS A 80 4.25 2.05 -14.98
N TYR A 81 3.70 0.85 -14.73
CA TYR A 81 2.72 0.22 -15.61
C TYR A 81 1.48 -0.26 -14.86
N THR A 82 0.36 -0.23 -15.54
CA THR A 82 -0.91 -0.81 -15.11
C THR A 82 -0.91 -2.33 -15.24
N ILE A 83 -1.97 -3.00 -14.78
CA ILE A 83 -2.09 -4.47 -14.79
C ILE A 83 -1.81 -5.08 -16.17
N ASN A 84 -2.24 -4.43 -17.24
CA ASN A 84 -2.04 -4.91 -18.62
C ASN A 84 -0.72 -4.47 -19.27
N GLY A 85 0.17 -3.85 -18.53
CA GLY A 85 1.49 -3.39 -19.01
C GLY A 85 1.46 -2.07 -19.78
N GLY A 86 0.31 -1.39 -19.83
CA GLY A 86 0.17 -0.06 -20.44
C GLY A 86 0.31 1.07 -19.42
N THR A 87 0.31 2.30 -19.91
CA THR A 87 0.19 3.50 -19.07
C THR A 87 -1.28 3.85 -18.85
N PRO A 88 -1.62 4.58 -17.77
CA PRO A 88 -3.01 4.94 -17.48
C PRO A 88 -3.63 5.85 -18.55
N LEU A 89 -4.94 5.81 -18.62
CA LEU A 89 -5.72 6.72 -19.44
C LEU A 89 -5.74 8.14 -18.87
N ARG A 90 -5.69 9.15 -19.74
CA ARG A 90 -5.90 10.56 -19.37
C ARG A 90 -7.37 10.86 -19.06
N LYS A 91 -8.28 10.21 -19.76
CA LYS A 91 -9.73 10.33 -19.58
C LYS A 91 -10.32 8.94 -19.39
N THR A 92 -11.33 8.87 -18.54
CA THR A 92 -12.05 7.62 -18.30
C THR A 92 -12.74 7.15 -19.59
N ASP A 93 -12.47 5.89 -19.91
CA ASP A 93 -13.09 5.15 -21.01
C ASP A 93 -13.32 3.72 -20.51
N ILE A 94 -14.49 3.50 -19.93
CA ILE A 94 -14.80 2.29 -19.18
C ILE A 94 -14.94 1.10 -20.10
N ASP A 95 -14.14 0.07 -19.86
CA ASP A 95 -14.37 -1.27 -20.37
C ASP A 95 -15.25 -2.06 -19.38
N PHE A 96 -16.49 -2.31 -19.77
CA PHE A 96 -17.47 -2.99 -18.92
C PHE A 96 -17.02 -4.38 -18.48
N LYS A 97 -16.34 -5.13 -19.36
CA LYS A 97 -15.85 -6.47 -19.02
C LYS A 97 -14.79 -6.40 -17.91
N SER A 98 -13.78 -5.58 -18.08
CA SER A 98 -12.75 -5.38 -17.08
C SER A 98 -13.30 -4.76 -15.80
N GLY A 99 -14.29 -3.88 -15.92
CA GLY A 99 -15.01 -3.29 -14.78
C GLY A 99 -15.74 -4.33 -13.95
N ILE A 100 -16.55 -5.19 -14.57
CA ILE A 100 -17.24 -6.28 -13.89
C ILE A 100 -16.22 -7.24 -13.26
N THR A 101 -15.15 -7.58 -13.97
CA THR A 101 -14.09 -8.44 -13.45
C THR A 101 -13.45 -7.85 -12.19
N THR A 102 -13.07 -6.56 -12.22
CA THR A 102 -12.48 -5.86 -11.08
C THR A 102 -13.42 -5.86 -9.87
N LEU A 103 -14.68 -5.47 -10.09
CA LEU A 103 -15.68 -5.43 -9.01
C LEU A 103 -15.97 -6.82 -8.44
N SER A 104 -16.01 -7.85 -9.29
CA SER A 104 -16.22 -9.24 -8.85
C SER A 104 -15.04 -9.74 -8.02
N ILE A 105 -13.80 -9.47 -8.43
CA ILE A 105 -12.61 -9.85 -7.66
C ILE A 105 -12.61 -9.15 -6.29
N LEU A 106 -12.94 -7.85 -6.24
CA LEU A 106 -13.01 -7.11 -4.98
C LEU A 106 -14.11 -7.67 -4.06
N ALA A 107 -15.32 -7.88 -4.58
CA ALA A 107 -16.45 -8.38 -3.79
C ALA A 107 -16.23 -9.81 -3.29
N ILE A 108 -15.77 -10.70 -4.17
CA ILE A 108 -15.50 -12.11 -3.82
C ILE A 108 -14.32 -12.17 -2.85
N GLY A 109 -13.22 -11.44 -3.12
CA GLY A 109 -12.06 -11.39 -2.25
C GLY A 109 -12.40 -10.89 -0.84
N GLN A 110 -13.17 -9.79 -0.74
CA GLN A 110 -13.63 -9.27 0.54
C GLN A 110 -14.56 -10.27 1.26
N HIS A 111 -15.49 -10.89 0.53
CA HIS A 111 -16.37 -11.90 1.12
C HIS A 111 -15.58 -13.10 1.64
N MET A 112 -14.64 -13.62 0.87
CA MET A 112 -13.79 -14.75 1.27
C MET A 112 -12.92 -14.39 2.48
N MET A 113 -12.32 -13.20 2.48
CA MET A 113 -11.53 -12.72 3.61
C MET A 113 -12.39 -12.66 4.88
N ASN A 114 -13.54 -12.02 4.83
CA ASN A 114 -14.43 -11.93 5.99
C ASN A 114 -14.86 -13.32 6.47
N LYS A 115 -15.42 -14.15 5.59
CA LYS A 115 -16.07 -15.41 5.98
C LYS A 115 -15.11 -16.52 6.39
N TYR A 116 -13.96 -16.63 5.71
CA TYR A 116 -13.05 -17.76 5.90
C TYR A 116 -11.78 -17.41 6.67
N VAL A 117 -11.48 -16.12 6.84
CA VAL A 117 -10.29 -15.67 7.56
C VAL A 117 -10.66 -14.91 8.83
N LEU A 118 -11.43 -13.81 8.72
CA LEU A 118 -11.67 -12.91 9.84
C LEU A 118 -12.76 -13.43 10.79
N GLU A 119 -13.92 -13.87 10.29
CA GLU A 119 -15.02 -14.39 11.14
C GLU A 119 -14.57 -15.57 12.02
N PRO A 120 -13.89 -16.61 11.52
CA PRO A 120 -13.47 -17.70 12.37
C PRO A 120 -12.29 -17.36 13.29
N SER A 121 -11.58 -16.27 13.05
CA SER A 121 -10.38 -15.89 13.80
C SER A 121 -10.66 -14.77 14.80
N TRP A 122 -11.28 -13.69 14.37
CA TRP A 122 -11.45 -12.48 15.17
C TRP A 122 -12.89 -12.28 15.64
N TRP A 123 -13.88 -12.62 14.80
CA TRP A 123 -15.28 -12.31 15.05
C TRP A 123 -16.10 -13.58 15.39
N TYR A 124 -15.45 -14.58 15.98
CA TYR A 124 -16.18 -15.78 16.42
C TYR A 124 -16.99 -15.49 17.68
N GLY A 125 -18.16 -16.13 17.77
CA GLY A 125 -19.04 -16.03 18.94
C GLY A 125 -20.26 -15.15 18.68
N VAL A 126 -20.81 -14.56 19.76
CA VAL A 126 -22.01 -13.74 19.72
C VAL A 126 -21.61 -12.27 19.64
N ASP A 127 -22.24 -11.51 18.74
CA ASP A 127 -22.07 -10.05 18.69
C ASP A 127 -22.45 -9.43 20.03
N VAL A 128 -21.61 -8.51 20.50
CA VAL A 128 -21.88 -7.67 21.67
C VAL A 128 -22.33 -6.27 21.23
N PRO A 129 -22.92 -5.45 22.13
CA PRO A 129 -23.16 -4.05 21.83
C PRO A 129 -21.88 -3.34 21.38
N PHE A 130 -22.00 -2.51 20.35
CA PHE A 130 -20.86 -1.75 19.81
C PHE A 130 -20.13 -0.99 20.90
N HIS A 131 -18.79 -1.14 20.94
CA HIS A 131 -17.94 -0.48 21.92
C HIS A 131 -16.62 -0.05 21.34
N PHE A 132 -16.00 0.95 21.97
CA PHE A 132 -14.67 1.42 21.67
C PHE A 132 -13.64 0.71 22.54
N GLN A 133 -12.46 0.47 21.99
CA GLN A 133 -11.31 -0.04 22.72
C GLN A 133 -10.15 0.97 22.63
N GLU A 134 -9.47 1.19 23.76
CA GLU A 134 -8.21 1.94 23.76
C GLU A 134 -7.06 0.94 23.68
N ASP A 135 -6.50 0.83 22.52
CA ASP A 135 -5.46 -0.16 22.18
C ASP A 135 -4.21 0.46 21.54
N SER A 136 -4.07 1.79 21.65
CA SER A 136 -2.96 2.53 21.04
C SER A 136 -1.57 1.95 21.32
N ASN A 137 -1.42 1.20 22.41
CA ASN A 137 -0.17 0.54 22.79
C ASN A 137 -0.16 -0.98 22.51
N TYR A 138 -1.21 -1.48 21.90
CA TYR A 138 -1.34 -2.86 21.52
C TYR A 138 -0.18 -3.29 20.64
N SER A 139 0.34 -4.49 20.85
CA SER A 139 1.51 -5.03 20.15
C SER A 139 2.72 -4.06 20.06
N LEU A 140 2.87 -3.12 21.00
CA LEU A 140 3.87 -2.05 20.98
C LEU A 140 3.87 -1.23 19.67
N TYR A 141 2.70 -0.91 19.15
CA TYR A 141 2.43 -0.18 17.89
C TYR A 141 2.63 -0.98 16.59
N ALA A 142 3.01 -2.28 16.63
CA ALA A 142 3.18 -3.06 15.39
C ALA A 142 1.88 -3.16 14.60
N ASP A 143 0.75 -3.20 15.29
CA ASP A 143 -0.59 -3.15 14.72
C ASP A 143 -0.83 -1.88 13.91
N LEU A 144 -0.52 -0.71 14.46
CA LEU A 144 -0.66 0.57 13.77
C LEU A 144 0.19 0.62 12.48
N PHE A 145 1.41 0.05 12.52
CA PHE A 145 2.22 -0.11 11.29
C PHE A 145 1.53 -1.04 10.29
N GLY A 146 0.88 -2.09 10.78
CA GLY A 146 0.08 -3.01 9.97
C GLY A 146 -1.06 -2.31 9.25
N HIS A 147 -1.88 -1.56 9.98
CA HIS A 147 -2.98 -0.77 9.45
C HIS A 147 -2.50 0.26 8.42
N ALA A 148 -1.47 1.03 8.73
CA ALA A 148 -0.91 2.03 7.80
C ALA A 148 -0.35 1.38 6.52
N TYR A 149 0.46 0.32 6.65
CA TYR A 149 1.01 -0.41 5.51
C TYR A 149 -0.08 -1.04 4.65
N SER A 150 -1.03 -1.74 5.27
CA SER A 150 -2.08 -2.46 4.56
C SER A 150 -3.00 -1.52 3.79
N ASN A 151 -3.37 -0.38 4.37
CA ASN A 151 -4.19 0.61 3.70
C ASN A 151 -3.45 1.31 2.55
N TYR A 152 -2.17 1.63 2.74
CA TYR A 152 -1.31 2.13 1.67
C TYR A 152 -1.21 1.12 0.50
N TYR A 153 -0.91 -0.14 0.80
CA TYR A 153 -0.72 -1.17 -0.20
C TYR A 153 -2.02 -1.54 -0.92
N LEU A 154 -3.11 -1.70 -0.16
CA LEU A 154 -4.43 -2.02 -0.71
C LEU A 154 -4.96 -0.87 -1.59
N SER A 155 -4.74 0.40 -1.19
CA SER A 155 -5.05 1.56 -2.04
C SER A 155 -4.36 1.48 -3.39
N THR A 156 -3.10 1.03 -3.41
CA THR A 156 -2.34 0.84 -4.64
C THR A 156 -2.97 -0.25 -5.53
N ILE A 157 -3.24 -1.43 -4.97
CA ILE A 157 -3.77 -2.57 -5.72
C ILE A 157 -5.18 -2.30 -6.26
N ILE A 158 -6.05 -1.71 -5.45
CA ILE A 158 -7.42 -1.39 -5.87
C ILE A 158 -7.41 -0.30 -6.95
N SER A 159 -6.53 0.70 -6.83
CA SER A 159 -6.37 1.72 -7.88
C SER A 159 -5.96 1.11 -9.21
N ASP A 160 -5.07 0.10 -9.20
CA ASP A 160 -4.69 -0.64 -10.41
C ASP A 160 -5.89 -1.37 -11.04
N GLY A 161 -6.73 -1.97 -10.22
CA GLY A 161 -7.96 -2.59 -10.68
C GLY A 161 -8.91 -1.60 -11.36
N PHE A 162 -9.07 -0.41 -10.79
CA PHE A 162 -9.87 0.65 -11.41
C PHE A 162 -9.24 1.20 -12.69
N MET A 163 -7.92 1.33 -12.77
CA MET A 163 -7.25 1.69 -14.02
C MET A 163 -7.41 0.59 -15.08
N TYR A 164 -7.35 -0.68 -14.70
CA TYR A 164 -7.62 -1.80 -15.58
C TYR A 164 -9.06 -1.79 -16.11
N ALA A 165 -10.02 -1.33 -15.32
CA ALA A 165 -11.41 -1.11 -15.71
C ALA A 165 -11.62 0.10 -16.65
N GLY A 166 -10.56 0.83 -17.00
CA GLY A 166 -10.62 1.99 -17.88
C GLY A 166 -10.94 3.31 -17.19
N ILE A 167 -10.80 3.38 -15.87
CA ILE A 167 -10.89 4.64 -15.13
C ILE A 167 -9.56 5.37 -15.23
N ASN A 168 -9.62 6.69 -15.47
CA ASN A 168 -8.42 7.50 -15.59
C ASN A 168 -7.58 7.50 -14.30
N TRP A 169 -6.32 7.86 -14.42
CA TRP A 169 -5.34 7.88 -13.35
C TRP A 169 -5.81 8.59 -12.06
N ARG A 170 -6.39 9.78 -12.18
CA ARG A 170 -6.78 10.58 -11.01
C ARG A 170 -7.94 9.93 -10.26
N ASP A 171 -8.98 9.55 -10.98
CA ASP A 171 -10.21 9.01 -10.38
C ASP A 171 -9.98 7.59 -9.85
N ALA A 172 -9.15 6.79 -10.53
CA ALA A 172 -8.80 5.44 -10.08
C ALA A 172 -8.09 5.47 -8.72
N ARG A 173 -7.17 6.42 -8.49
CA ARG A 173 -6.50 6.58 -7.20
C ARG A 173 -7.45 7.02 -6.10
N LEU A 174 -8.36 7.94 -6.41
CA LEU A 174 -9.38 8.38 -5.45
C LEU A 174 -10.30 7.22 -5.05
N LEU A 175 -10.85 6.51 -6.04
CA LEU A 175 -11.73 5.37 -5.80
C LEU A 175 -10.98 4.23 -5.08
N GLY A 176 -9.74 3.96 -5.47
CA GLY A 176 -8.93 2.91 -4.85
C GLY A 176 -8.65 3.18 -3.37
N SER A 177 -8.21 4.39 -3.05
CA SER A 177 -7.95 4.77 -1.65
C SER A 177 -9.22 4.84 -0.80
N LEU A 178 -10.31 5.37 -1.37
CA LEU A 178 -11.60 5.40 -0.66
C LEU A 178 -12.13 3.98 -0.41
N THR A 179 -12.06 3.09 -1.40
CA THR A 179 -12.49 1.70 -1.23
C THR A 179 -11.64 0.98 -0.19
N SER A 180 -10.32 1.16 -0.21
CA SER A 180 -9.42 0.62 0.80
C SER A 180 -9.81 1.11 2.20
N PHE A 181 -10.01 2.42 2.37
CA PHE A 181 -10.41 3.00 3.64
C PHE A 181 -11.72 2.42 4.16
N LEU A 182 -12.73 2.29 3.30
CA LEU A 182 -14.02 1.73 3.67
C LEU A 182 -13.93 0.26 4.09
N ILE A 183 -13.05 -0.53 3.46
CA ILE A 183 -12.77 -1.91 3.88
C ILE A 183 -12.23 -1.94 5.31
N PHE A 184 -11.30 -1.06 5.66
CA PHE A 184 -10.75 -1.00 7.02
C PHE A 184 -11.72 -0.40 8.03
N ILE A 185 -12.56 0.58 7.65
CA ILE A 185 -13.66 1.04 8.52
C ILE A 185 -14.65 -0.10 8.81
N GLN A 186 -14.95 -0.94 7.83
CA GLN A 186 -15.81 -2.11 8.03
C GLN A 186 -15.16 -3.11 8.99
N LEU A 187 -13.84 -3.33 8.89
CA LEU A 187 -13.10 -4.18 9.81
C LEU A 187 -13.23 -3.65 11.25
N GLU A 188 -12.88 -2.39 11.47
CA GLU A 188 -13.00 -1.74 12.79
C GLU A 188 -14.42 -1.77 13.35
N TYR A 189 -15.43 -1.59 12.48
CA TYR A 189 -16.83 -1.69 12.92
C TYR A 189 -17.19 -3.10 13.41
N LYS A 190 -16.66 -4.12 12.77
CA LYS A 190 -16.84 -5.52 13.18
C LYS A 190 -16.10 -5.81 14.47
N ASP A 191 -14.89 -5.29 14.64
CA ASP A 191 -14.14 -5.38 15.88
C ASP A 191 -14.89 -4.72 17.03
N GLY A 192 -15.52 -3.56 16.78
CA GLY A 192 -16.40 -2.90 17.73
C GLY A 192 -17.61 -3.73 18.19
N LYS A 193 -17.95 -4.81 17.48
CA LYS A 193 -19.02 -5.75 17.86
C LYS A 193 -18.51 -7.11 18.32
N ALA A 194 -17.20 -7.35 18.28
CA ALA A 194 -16.60 -8.60 18.70
C ALA A 194 -16.30 -8.61 20.21
N PRO A 195 -16.52 -9.73 20.93
CA PRO A 195 -16.34 -9.78 22.38
C PRO A 195 -14.90 -9.50 22.86
N ASN A 196 -13.90 -9.85 22.04
CA ASN A 196 -12.49 -9.77 22.41
C ASN A 196 -11.75 -8.58 21.80
N TYR A 197 -12.42 -7.80 20.95
CA TYR A 197 -11.91 -6.65 20.23
C TYR A 197 -12.79 -5.43 20.53
N GLY A 198 -12.49 -4.30 19.94
CA GLY A 198 -13.27 -3.08 20.03
C GLY A 198 -12.93 -2.14 18.88
N PHE A 199 -13.75 -1.14 18.63
CA PHE A 199 -13.46 -0.11 17.62
C PHE A 199 -12.28 0.75 18.08
N SER A 200 -11.16 0.67 17.37
CA SER A 200 -9.96 1.44 17.67
C SER A 200 -9.92 2.76 16.90
N LYS A 201 -9.82 3.87 17.65
CA LYS A 201 -9.62 5.19 17.02
C LYS A 201 -8.22 5.35 16.45
N MET A 202 -7.23 4.68 17.05
CA MET A 202 -5.84 4.79 16.60
C MET A 202 -5.61 4.01 15.30
N ASP A 203 -6.36 2.93 15.07
CA ASP A 203 -6.31 2.19 13.80
C ASP A 203 -6.91 3.02 12.66
N ILE A 204 -7.96 3.80 12.93
CA ILE A 204 -8.46 4.78 11.95
C ILE A 204 -7.41 5.84 11.62
N VAL A 205 -6.67 6.31 12.62
CA VAL A 205 -5.55 7.26 12.40
C VAL A 205 -4.45 6.59 11.56
N ALA A 206 -4.06 5.37 11.89
CA ALA A 206 -3.05 4.60 11.15
C ALA A 206 -3.49 4.34 9.70
N ASN A 207 -4.75 3.94 9.50
CA ASN A 207 -5.35 3.76 8.18
C ASN A 207 -5.29 5.06 7.36
N THR A 208 -5.61 6.20 7.97
CA THR A 208 -5.54 7.52 7.35
C THR A 208 -4.11 7.89 6.96
N ILE A 209 -3.12 7.60 7.82
CA ILE A 209 -1.70 7.82 7.53
C ILE A 209 -1.27 7.01 6.29
N GLY A 210 -1.68 5.74 6.19
CA GLY A 210 -1.41 4.91 5.01
C GLY A 210 -1.93 5.53 3.72
N ILE A 211 -3.16 6.03 3.72
CA ILE A 211 -3.76 6.73 2.57
C ILE A 211 -3.04 8.04 2.26
N LEU A 212 -2.74 8.85 3.26
CA LEU A 212 -2.02 10.11 3.06
C LEU A 212 -0.62 9.85 2.50
N TYR A 213 0.03 8.78 2.93
CA TYR A 213 1.32 8.37 2.37
C TYR A 213 1.19 7.92 0.90
N PHE A 214 0.17 7.13 0.56
CA PHE A 214 -0.16 6.75 -0.82
C PHE A 214 -0.34 8.00 -1.70
N TRP A 215 -1.13 8.98 -1.25
CA TRP A 215 -1.31 10.24 -1.98
C TRP A 215 -0.04 11.06 -2.08
N GLY A 216 0.74 11.12 -1.01
CA GLY A 216 2.03 11.81 -0.99
C GLY A 216 2.99 11.25 -2.03
N GLN A 217 3.16 9.93 -2.09
CA GLN A 217 4.03 9.29 -3.10
C GLN A 217 3.53 9.51 -4.53
N ASN A 218 2.21 9.49 -4.74
CA ASN A 218 1.63 9.70 -6.06
C ASN A 218 1.77 11.14 -6.59
N ASN A 219 2.10 12.10 -5.71
CA ASN A 219 2.20 13.51 -6.06
C ASN A 219 3.61 14.08 -5.82
N SER A 220 4.52 13.34 -5.20
CA SER A 220 5.86 13.80 -4.87
C SER A 220 6.95 12.85 -5.37
N PRO A 221 7.74 13.24 -6.38
CA PRO A 221 8.89 12.46 -6.83
C PRO A 221 9.91 12.17 -5.72
N PHE A 222 10.02 13.06 -4.73
CA PHE A 222 10.88 12.84 -3.58
C PHE A 222 10.41 11.64 -2.74
N LEU A 223 9.10 11.57 -2.42
CA LEU A 223 8.53 10.48 -1.62
C LEU A 223 8.53 9.13 -2.35
N GLN A 224 8.62 9.11 -3.67
CA GLN A 224 8.75 7.87 -4.44
C GLN A 224 10.07 7.12 -4.15
N ASN A 225 11.06 7.80 -3.57
CA ASN A 225 12.31 7.15 -3.14
C ASN A 225 12.19 6.37 -1.83
N PHE A 226 11.04 6.39 -1.17
CA PHE A 226 10.81 5.74 0.11
C PHE A 226 9.68 4.73 -0.05
N THR A 227 10.02 3.45 -0.14
CA THR A 227 9.03 2.38 -0.39
C THR A 227 8.71 1.64 0.90
N PRO A 228 7.45 1.69 1.40
CA PRO A 228 7.01 0.82 2.47
C PRO A 228 7.03 -0.63 2.00
N LYS A 229 7.66 -1.49 2.78
CA LYS A 229 7.78 -2.93 2.50
C LYS A 229 7.46 -3.73 3.75
N ILE A 230 7.01 -4.95 3.54
CA ILE A 230 6.79 -5.91 4.60
C ILE A 230 7.74 -7.09 4.44
N MET A 231 8.15 -7.67 5.55
CA MET A 231 8.83 -8.95 5.55
C MET A 231 8.20 -9.86 6.58
N TYR A 232 8.04 -11.11 6.20
CA TYR A 232 7.54 -12.17 7.06
C TYR A 232 8.67 -13.13 7.38
N HIS A 233 8.98 -13.29 8.67
CA HIS A 233 9.98 -14.24 9.15
C HIS A 233 9.29 -15.49 9.66
N TYR A 234 9.51 -16.61 9.01
CA TYR A 234 9.03 -17.88 9.56
C TYR A 234 9.82 -18.23 10.82
N SER A 235 9.16 -18.32 11.96
CA SER A 235 9.76 -18.78 13.21
C SER A 235 9.17 -20.11 13.68
N LYS A 236 9.98 -20.92 14.39
CA LYS A 236 9.52 -22.17 14.99
C LYS A 236 8.49 -21.97 16.11
N ILE A 237 8.33 -20.74 16.59
CA ILE A 237 7.34 -20.37 17.62
C ILE A 237 5.93 -20.59 17.09
N PHE A 238 5.72 -20.37 15.80
CA PHE A 238 4.43 -20.51 15.13
C PHE A 238 3.97 -21.98 14.94
N THR A 239 4.88 -22.93 14.89
CA THR A 239 4.55 -24.35 14.63
C THR A 239 3.82 -25.05 15.79
N HIS A 240 3.73 -24.43 16.95
CA HIS A 240 3.12 -25.00 18.15
C HIS A 240 1.81 -24.32 18.56
N SER A 241 1.49 -23.12 18.04
CA SER A 241 0.19 -22.51 18.19
C SER A 241 -0.74 -23.06 17.09
N GLN A 242 -2.00 -23.35 17.43
CA GLN A 242 -2.98 -23.75 16.42
C GLN A 242 -3.07 -22.62 15.39
N ALA A 243 -2.63 -22.91 14.16
CA ALA A 243 -2.67 -21.97 13.06
C ALA A 243 -4.15 -21.66 12.72
N TYR A 244 -4.61 -20.48 13.09
CA TYR A 244 -5.89 -19.99 12.63
C TYR A 244 -5.70 -19.09 11.38
N PRO A 245 -6.72 -18.96 10.52
CA PRO A 245 -6.55 -18.32 9.22
C PRO A 245 -5.97 -16.90 9.25
N ALA A 246 -6.33 -16.08 10.26
CA ALA A 246 -5.83 -14.71 10.38
C ALA A 246 -4.43 -14.60 11.03
N ALA A 247 -3.83 -15.72 11.46
CA ALA A 247 -2.52 -15.71 12.10
C ALA A 247 -1.42 -15.06 11.25
N LEU A 248 -1.53 -15.13 9.92
CA LEU A 248 -0.59 -14.44 9.02
C LEU A 248 -0.64 -12.90 9.13
N ALA A 249 -1.81 -12.35 9.45
CA ALA A 249 -1.99 -10.90 9.59
C ALA A 249 -1.66 -10.40 11.00
N GLU A 250 -1.79 -11.24 12.02
CA GLU A 250 -1.73 -10.85 13.44
C GLU A 250 -0.47 -11.36 14.16
N ASN A 251 0.35 -12.16 13.47
CA ASN A 251 1.60 -12.66 14.06
C ASN A 251 2.71 -11.59 14.03
N TYR A 252 2.59 -10.59 14.86
CA TYR A 252 3.57 -9.50 14.96
C TYR A 252 4.98 -9.96 15.36
N ASN A 253 5.17 -11.18 15.89
CA ASN A 253 6.50 -11.73 16.14
C ASN A 253 7.28 -11.99 14.85
N GLU A 254 6.58 -12.24 13.76
CA GLU A 254 7.15 -12.66 12.48
C GLU A 254 7.03 -11.58 11.41
N ILE A 255 6.20 -10.58 11.65
CA ILE A 255 6.02 -9.46 10.74
C ILE A 255 7.01 -8.35 11.10
N THR A 256 7.68 -7.82 10.10
CA THR A 256 8.52 -6.62 10.21
C THR A 256 8.16 -5.65 9.10
N TYR A 257 7.91 -4.40 9.47
CA TYR A 257 7.61 -3.32 8.55
C TYR A 257 8.88 -2.54 8.25
N PHE A 258 9.15 -2.31 6.98
CA PHE A 258 10.33 -1.61 6.51
C PHE A 258 9.96 -0.39 5.69
N LEU A 259 10.84 0.61 5.73
CA LEU A 259 10.89 1.69 4.77
C LEU A 259 12.20 1.57 4.02
N SER A 260 12.14 1.18 2.76
CA SER A 260 13.31 1.05 1.87
C SER A 260 13.55 2.37 1.15
N VAL A 261 14.80 2.82 1.16
CA VAL A 261 15.22 4.13 0.67
C VAL A 261 16.11 3.97 -0.55
N ASN A 262 15.70 4.52 -1.68
CA ASN A 262 16.50 4.56 -2.90
C ASN A 262 17.57 5.64 -2.82
N ILE A 263 18.70 5.26 -2.25
CA ILE A 263 19.84 6.17 -2.04
C ILE A 263 20.36 6.73 -3.36
N LYS A 264 20.45 5.89 -4.41
CA LYS A 264 20.97 6.32 -5.70
C LYS A 264 20.23 7.54 -6.27
N ASN A 265 18.90 7.55 -6.16
CA ASN A 265 18.11 8.68 -6.67
C ASN A 265 18.26 9.94 -5.83
N LEU A 266 18.55 9.80 -4.54
CA LEU A 266 18.74 10.93 -3.62
C LEU A 266 20.15 11.54 -3.70
N LEU A 267 21.13 10.79 -4.23
CA LEU A 267 22.49 11.31 -4.37
C LEU A 267 22.58 12.38 -5.45
N PRO A 268 23.47 13.38 -5.27
CA PRO A 268 23.88 14.27 -6.35
C PRO A 268 24.42 13.49 -7.56
N ASN A 269 24.17 13.99 -8.77
CA ASN A 269 24.47 13.27 -10.03
C ASN A 269 25.93 12.75 -10.12
N GLN A 270 26.89 13.53 -9.60
CA GLN A 270 28.31 13.15 -9.60
C GLN A 270 28.60 11.89 -8.77
N TYR A 271 27.79 11.57 -7.75
CA TYR A 271 27.96 10.43 -6.86
C TYR A 271 27.12 9.22 -7.26
N LYS A 272 26.09 9.36 -8.11
CA LYS A 272 25.20 8.26 -8.52
C LYS A 272 25.95 7.09 -9.16
N LYS A 273 27.06 7.36 -9.86
CA LYS A 273 27.89 6.34 -10.52
C LYS A 273 28.59 5.38 -9.53
N TYR A 274 28.77 5.80 -8.28
CA TYR A 274 29.42 4.99 -7.25
C TYR A 274 28.44 4.11 -6.47
N TRP A 275 27.13 4.33 -6.62
CA TRP A 275 26.12 3.53 -5.92
C TRP A 275 25.62 2.41 -6.83
N ILE A 276 25.50 1.21 -6.25
CA ILE A 276 25.01 0.01 -6.96
C ILE A 276 23.56 0.23 -7.37
N ASN A 277 23.24 -0.06 -8.63
CA ASN A 277 21.88 0.07 -9.13
C ASN A 277 20.94 -0.89 -8.40
N GLY A 278 19.78 -0.39 -7.97
CA GLY A 278 18.79 -1.18 -7.26
C GLY A 278 19.10 -1.50 -5.80
N LEU A 279 20.31 -1.17 -5.30
CA LEU A 279 20.61 -1.33 -3.88
C LEU A 279 19.96 -0.20 -3.08
N GLU A 280 19.17 -0.58 -2.07
CA GLU A 280 18.47 0.32 -1.16
C GLU A 280 18.95 0.12 0.28
N ILE A 281 18.75 1.11 1.15
CA ILE A 281 18.88 0.98 2.60
C ILE A 281 17.48 0.85 3.18
N ALA A 282 17.26 -0.14 4.04
CA ALA A 282 15.99 -0.37 4.69
C ALA A 282 16.09 -0.11 6.20
N ILE A 283 15.14 0.67 6.71
CA ILE A 283 14.93 0.89 8.14
C ILE A 283 13.66 0.15 8.52
N GLY A 284 13.70 -0.67 9.57
CA GLY A 284 12.57 -1.52 9.93
C GLY A 284 12.17 -1.43 11.40
N TYR A 285 10.91 -1.77 11.63
CA TYR A 285 10.29 -1.90 12.95
C TYR A 285 9.54 -3.21 13.06
N GLY A 286 9.68 -3.88 14.20
CA GLY A 286 8.96 -5.08 14.56
C GLY A 286 8.94 -5.29 16.06
N VAL A 287 8.27 -6.35 16.49
CA VAL A 287 8.19 -6.71 17.92
C VAL A 287 8.50 -8.19 18.09
N ARG A 288 8.79 -8.60 19.31
CA ARG A 288 8.95 -10.00 19.71
C ARG A 288 8.41 -10.23 21.10
N GLY A 289 8.05 -11.49 21.41
CA GLY A 289 7.48 -11.85 22.69
C GLY A 289 5.98 -11.54 22.79
N TYR A 290 5.34 -11.16 21.66
CA TYR A 290 3.90 -10.96 21.60
C TYR A 290 3.19 -12.32 21.63
N THR A 291 2.18 -12.45 22.47
CA THR A 291 1.33 -13.65 22.56
C THR A 291 -0.09 -13.27 22.19
N LEU A 292 -0.65 -13.92 21.19
CA LEU A 292 -2.00 -13.71 20.69
C LEU A 292 -3.09 -14.05 21.72
N ASN A 293 -2.79 -14.95 22.65
CA ASN A 293 -3.73 -15.35 23.68
C ASN A 293 -3.04 -15.32 25.03
N LYS A 294 -3.60 -14.58 26.00
CA LYS A 294 -3.11 -14.56 27.38
C LYS A 294 -3.10 -15.95 28.04
N ASN A 295 -3.84 -16.90 27.48
CA ASN A 295 -3.93 -18.28 27.94
C ASN A 295 -2.98 -19.23 27.19
N ASP A 296 -2.34 -18.79 26.10
CA ASP A 296 -1.31 -19.57 25.38
C ASP A 296 0.04 -19.51 26.12
N LEU A 297 0.05 -20.06 27.32
CA LEU A 297 1.26 -20.31 28.13
C LEU A 297 2.23 -21.29 27.45
N HIS A 298 1.89 -21.84 26.30
CA HIS A 298 2.68 -22.82 25.56
C HIS A 298 3.65 -22.23 24.51
N VAL A 299 3.65 -20.94 24.30
CA VAL A 299 4.79 -20.29 23.62
C VAL A 299 5.93 -20.29 24.64
N GLY A 300 6.59 -21.42 24.72
CA GLY A 300 7.50 -21.88 25.78
C GLY A 300 8.80 -21.10 25.94
N ASN A 301 8.75 -19.80 25.84
CA ASN A 301 9.82 -18.91 26.25
C ASN A 301 9.18 -17.68 26.87
N ASN A 302 9.42 -17.47 28.15
CA ASN A 302 9.13 -16.22 28.86
C ASN A 302 9.93 -15.05 28.27
N ILE A 303 9.80 -14.81 26.96
CA ILE A 303 10.43 -13.67 26.29
C ILE A 303 9.53 -12.47 26.53
N PRO A 304 9.94 -11.47 27.30
CA PRO A 304 9.15 -10.28 27.49
C PRO A 304 8.95 -9.58 26.14
N ILE A 305 7.75 -9.05 25.94
CA ILE A 305 7.46 -8.28 24.73
C ILE A 305 8.41 -7.09 24.63
N HIS A 306 9.07 -6.95 23.47
CA HIS A 306 10.03 -5.86 23.24
C HIS A 306 10.05 -5.43 21.78
N ARG A 307 10.44 -4.18 21.56
CA ARG A 307 10.62 -3.58 20.23
C ARG A 307 11.90 -4.07 19.58
N ARG A 308 11.85 -4.22 18.28
CA ARG A 308 13.01 -4.51 17.42
C ARG A 308 13.13 -3.44 16.35
N TYR A 309 14.31 -2.90 16.20
CA TYR A 309 14.66 -1.93 15.18
C TYR A 309 15.65 -2.56 14.21
N TYR A 310 15.49 -2.27 12.95
CA TYR A 310 16.30 -2.86 11.89
C TYR A 310 16.96 -1.81 11.04
N LEU A 311 18.20 -2.06 10.67
CA LEU A 311 18.91 -1.32 9.63
C LEU A 311 19.59 -2.34 8.72
N GLY A 312 19.27 -2.33 7.43
CA GLY A 312 19.79 -3.32 6.52
C GLY A 312 19.82 -2.86 5.06
N LEU A 313 20.27 -3.77 4.24
CA LEU A 313 20.21 -3.62 2.79
C LEU A 313 18.90 -4.17 2.26
N ASP A 314 18.46 -3.62 1.14
CA ASP A 314 17.32 -4.11 0.37
C ASP A 314 17.56 -3.93 -1.12
N LEU A 315 16.70 -4.53 -1.94
CA LEU A 315 16.77 -4.42 -3.39
C LEU A 315 15.48 -3.84 -3.96
N ASN A 316 15.66 -2.90 -4.87
CA ASN A 316 14.60 -2.48 -5.77
C ASN A 316 14.65 -3.35 -7.02
N VAL A 317 13.76 -4.35 -7.08
CA VAL A 317 13.73 -5.31 -8.20
C VAL A 317 13.43 -4.64 -9.54
N LEU A 318 12.73 -3.50 -9.53
CA LEU A 318 12.41 -2.73 -10.73
C LEU A 318 13.65 -2.07 -11.37
N SER A 319 14.69 -1.82 -10.57
CA SER A 319 15.95 -1.23 -11.06
C SER A 319 16.91 -2.28 -11.59
N ILE A 320 16.67 -3.56 -11.33
CA ILE A 320 17.59 -4.66 -11.64
C ILE A 320 17.06 -5.50 -12.81
N LEU A 321 15.76 -5.80 -12.81
CA LEU A 321 15.14 -6.61 -13.84
C LEU A 321 14.93 -5.80 -15.13
N PRO A 322 15.02 -6.43 -16.31
CA PRO A 322 14.70 -5.78 -17.56
C PRO A 322 13.23 -5.40 -17.61
N GLU A 323 12.97 -4.18 -18.03
CA GLU A 323 11.63 -3.62 -18.12
C GLU A 323 10.81 -4.29 -19.23
N ALA A 324 9.56 -4.59 -18.98
CA ALA A 324 8.65 -5.21 -19.94
C ALA A 324 7.24 -4.61 -19.86
N ASN A 325 6.61 -4.37 -21.03
CA ASN A 325 5.27 -3.80 -21.11
C ASN A 325 4.21 -4.91 -21.10
N ASN A 326 4.07 -5.62 -19.98
CA ASN A 326 3.12 -6.70 -19.82
C ASN A 326 2.70 -6.90 -18.35
N SER A 327 1.74 -7.78 -18.12
CA SER A 327 1.22 -8.08 -16.77
C SER A 327 2.27 -8.66 -15.83
N TRP A 328 3.29 -9.32 -16.35
CA TRP A 328 4.42 -9.79 -15.55
C TRP A 328 5.15 -8.63 -14.88
N TRP A 329 5.38 -7.54 -15.61
CA TRP A 329 6.06 -6.37 -15.07
C TRP A 329 5.21 -5.69 -13.97
N TRP A 330 3.90 -5.66 -14.15
CA TRP A 330 3.00 -5.20 -13.08
C TRP A 330 3.12 -6.08 -11.82
N LEU A 331 3.22 -7.41 -11.98
CA LEU A 331 3.44 -8.32 -10.85
C LEU A 331 4.78 -8.03 -10.15
N VAL A 332 5.86 -7.82 -10.89
CA VAL A 332 7.17 -7.43 -10.35
C VAL A 332 7.08 -6.13 -9.55
N GLN A 333 6.35 -5.12 -10.06
CA GLN A 333 6.09 -3.88 -9.35
C GLN A 333 5.32 -4.09 -8.04
N THR A 334 4.39 -5.00 -8.04
CA THR A 334 3.57 -5.35 -6.87
C THR A 334 4.42 -6.06 -5.81
N ILE A 335 5.25 -7.02 -6.21
CA ILE A 335 6.15 -7.76 -5.32
C ILE A 335 7.26 -6.86 -4.74
N ASN A 336 7.60 -5.75 -5.38
CA ASN A 336 8.61 -4.82 -4.87
C ASN A 336 8.24 -4.19 -3.51
N HIS A 337 7.02 -4.38 -3.03
CA HIS A 337 6.59 -4.03 -1.67
C HIS A 337 6.88 -5.12 -0.62
N ILE A 338 7.52 -6.21 -1.02
CA ILE A 338 8.03 -7.24 -0.13
C ILE A 338 9.55 -7.04 -0.04
N LYS A 339 10.07 -6.99 1.19
CA LYS A 339 11.51 -6.87 1.41
C LYS A 339 12.22 -8.17 1.03
N ILE A 340 13.32 -8.05 0.29
CA ILE A 340 14.17 -9.18 -0.06
C ILE A 340 15.15 -9.45 1.10
N PRO A 341 15.33 -10.70 1.53
CA PRO A 341 16.28 -11.05 2.58
C PRO A 341 17.71 -10.68 2.19
N LEU A 342 18.27 -9.67 2.86
CA LEU A 342 19.64 -9.17 2.69
C LEU A 342 20.24 -8.88 4.07
N PRO A 343 21.57 -8.70 4.17
CA PRO A 343 22.23 -8.41 5.42
C PRO A 343 21.57 -7.26 6.18
N THR A 344 21.16 -7.54 7.39
CA THR A 344 20.39 -6.63 8.24
C THR A 344 20.88 -6.75 9.68
N ILE A 345 20.98 -5.63 10.37
CA ILE A 345 21.29 -5.53 11.80
C ILE A 345 19.98 -5.31 12.55
N GLU A 346 19.70 -6.17 13.50
CA GLU A 346 18.63 -6.02 14.48
C GLU A 346 19.18 -5.44 15.77
N SER A 347 18.48 -4.49 16.33
CA SER A 347 18.72 -3.95 17.69
C SER A 347 17.46 -4.13 18.53
N SER A 348 17.58 -4.86 19.63
CA SER A 348 16.51 -5.06 20.62
C SER A 348 17.01 -4.63 22.01
N GLY A 349 17.18 -3.33 22.19
CA GLY A 349 17.75 -2.79 23.42
C GLY A 349 19.23 -3.12 23.56
N GLN A 350 19.59 -4.00 24.53
CA GLN A 350 20.99 -4.35 24.80
C GLN A 350 21.59 -5.35 23.80
N ASN A 351 20.78 -6.04 23.04
CA ASN A 351 21.21 -7.06 22.09
C ASN A 351 21.27 -6.51 20.66
N LYS A 352 22.39 -6.75 19.98
CA LYS A 352 22.53 -6.48 18.54
C LYS A 352 22.86 -7.79 17.83
N LYS A 353 22.16 -8.08 16.76
CA LYS A 353 22.37 -9.26 15.92
C LYS A 353 22.43 -8.86 14.46
N ALA A 354 23.32 -9.47 13.70
CA ALA A 354 23.36 -9.35 12.25
C ALA A 354 22.87 -10.67 11.62
N PHE A 355 22.01 -10.58 10.64
CA PHE A 355 21.44 -11.75 9.95
C PHE A 355 20.92 -11.37 8.56
N LEU A 356 20.46 -12.36 7.79
CA LEU A 356 19.74 -12.15 6.54
C LEU A 356 18.27 -11.91 6.85
N ALA A 357 17.80 -10.68 6.60
CA ALA A 357 16.43 -10.26 6.81
C ALA A 357 15.90 -9.53 5.57
#